data_ac80b52e137e53c848b8c37b67c37c3d
#
_entry.id   ac80b52e137e53c848b8c37b67c37c3d
#
_cell.length_a   1.000
_cell.length_b   1.000
_cell.length_c   1.000
_cell.angle_alpha   90.00
_cell.angle_beta   90.00
_cell.angle_gamma   90.00
#
_symmetry.space_group_name_H-M   'P 1'
#
loop_
_entity.id
_entity.type
_entity.pdbx_description
1 polymer ?
#
loop_
_entity_poly.entity_id
_entity_poly.type
_entity_poly.pdbx_seq_one_letter_code
_entity_poly.pdbx_strand_id
1 'polypeptide(L)'
;MNEAHLVVFHVGPVQEFIASARRSRDLWFGSWLLSELSKAAAEAIVESSGGDIEWSLIFPAPQSLSELRLDNFNAANRIVARTREDPAKLGESVRARVLERLRKISDEAFNKVGRAAEFDRATAQLQVDDLLELFWVSCPIRDDYAGARTKAEALMAARKVTRNFAPSEWGSSEEKSSLDGLRESVIPRDAYRTMSAEELRRRYGVRRGERLCGVGLLKRHGRHGQGDRFFSTSHVAAMPMLERLDEGHRGAVAEYVCRLRELGIGPDGLDTAPVKDPVFGHNDGHLLYPERLAEFFDGDKLRQAQEALSRFLRKAFGGDSPGPYYALLQADGDHMGQIIAEQRTIEQHRALSRSASLFARRVEPIVSRFRGSLIYAGGDDVLALLPLHSAIECARTLADAFSEQMAGFAASDPKSGETIHPTLSVG
;
A
#
# COMPACT_ATOMS: atom_id res chain seq x y z
N MET A 1 19.31 9.89 -37.15
CA MET A 1 18.44 9.92 -35.94
C MET A 1 18.51 8.51 -35.35
N ASN A 2 18.79 8.38 -34.05
CA ASN A 2 18.82 7.06 -33.42
C ASN A 2 17.42 6.42 -33.47
N GLU A 3 17.36 5.13 -33.78
CA GLU A 3 16.12 4.33 -33.77
C GLU A 3 15.46 4.41 -32.38
N ALA A 4 14.15 4.63 -32.32
CA ALA A 4 13.45 4.65 -31.03
C ALA A 4 13.27 3.22 -30.49
N HIS A 5 13.49 3.03 -29.20
CA HIS A 5 13.27 1.76 -28.53
C HIS A 5 12.10 1.84 -27.57
N LEU A 6 11.26 0.81 -27.55
CA LEU A 6 10.32 0.54 -26.49
C LEU A 6 11.08 -0.08 -25.32
N VAL A 7 10.91 0.49 -24.14
CA VAL A 7 11.52 -0.02 -22.90
C VAL A 7 10.44 -0.34 -21.91
N VAL A 8 10.50 -1.51 -21.31
CA VAL A 8 9.58 -1.93 -20.26
C VAL A 8 10.35 -2.16 -18.99
N PHE A 9 9.94 -1.50 -17.91
CA PHE A 9 10.47 -1.71 -16.56
C PHE A 9 9.45 -2.42 -15.69
N HIS A 10 9.94 -3.22 -14.76
CA HIS A 10 9.12 -3.85 -13.72
C HIS A 10 9.82 -3.66 -12.36
N VAL A 11 9.08 -3.06 -11.43
CA VAL A 11 9.52 -2.81 -10.05
C VAL A 11 8.90 -3.87 -9.13
N GLY A 12 9.73 -4.60 -8.40
CA GLY A 12 9.31 -5.65 -7.49
C GLY A 12 10.18 -5.77 -6.24
N PRO A 13 9.92 -6.79 -5.42
CA PRO A 13 8.83 -7.77 -5.48
C PRO A 13 7.48 -7.13 -5.14
N VAL A 14 6.36 -7.68 -5.61
CA VAL A 14 5.04 -7.07 -5.40
C VAL A 14 4.23 -7.85 -4.37
N GLN A 15 3.75 -9.03 -4.72
CA GLN A 15 2.78 -9.78 -3.90
C GLN A 15 3.38 -10.17 -2.55
N GLU A 16 4.52 -10.81 -2.53
CA GLU A 16 5.18 -11.24 -1.28
C GLU A 16 5.51 -10.05 -0.38
N PHE A 17 5.97 -8.94 -0.97
CA PHE A 17 6.28 -7.75 -0.21
C PHE A 17 5.03 -7.11 0.39
N ILE A 18 3.95 -6.92 -0.36
CA ILE A 18 2.70 -6.33 0.16
C ILE A 18 2.11 -7.27 1.20
N ALA A 19 1.97 -8.57 0.90
CA ALA A 19 1.33 -9.56 1.77
C ALA A 19 2.08 -9.81 3.09
N SER A 20 3.41 -9.57 3.14
CA SER A 20 4.21 -9.65 4.37
C SER A 20 3.85 -8.52 5.33
N ALA A 21 2.69 -8.61 5.97
CA ALA A 21 2.11 -7.57 6.80
C ALA A 21 1.29 -8.17 7.96
N ARG A 22 1.21 -7.44 9.07
CA ARG A 22 0.34 -7.76 10.21
C ARG A 22 -0.61 -6.63 10.58
N ARG A 23 -0.46 -5.47 9.94
CA ARG A 23 -1.32 -4.30 10.14
C ARG A 23 -1.77 -3.76 8.78
N SER A 24 -2.93 -3.17 8.72
CA SER A 24 -3.43 -2.48 7.51
C SER A 24 -2.42 -1.46 6.99
N ARG A 25 -1.74 -0.75 7.91
CA ARG A 25 -0.64 0.14 7.59
C ARG A 25 0.52 -0.54 6.84
N ASP A 26 0.92 -1.74 7.25
CA ASP A 26 2.03 -2.47 6.61
C ASP A 26 1.67 -2.83 5.15
N LEU A 27 0.41 -3.23 4.90
CA LEU A 27 -0.12 -3.49 3.56
C LEU A 27 -0.08 -2.23 2.70
N TRP A 28 -0.69 -1.16 3.20
CA TRP A 28 -0.73 0.12 2.51
C TRP A 28 0.66 0.65 2.18
N PHE A 29 1.58 0.66 3.16
CA PHE A 29 2.94 1.15 2.95
C PHE A 29 3.67 0.34 1.88
N GLY A 30 3.46 -0.98 1.83
CA GLY A 30 4.03 -1.83 0.78
C GLY A 30 3.60 -1.37 -0.62
N SER A 31 2.31 -1.12 -0.80
CA SER A 31 1.76 -0.60 -2.06
C SER A 31 2.26 0.81 -2.36
N TRP A 32 2.21 1.70 -1.38
CA TRP A 32 2.69 3.08 -1.53
C TRP A 32 4.18 3.12 -1.92
N LEU A 33 5.04 2.32 -1.27
CA LEU A 33 6.47 2.28 -1.58
C LEU A 33 6.71 1.87 -3.03
N LEU A 34 6.05 0.82 -3.51
CA LEU A 34 6.19 0.38 -4.90
C LEU A 34 5.75 1.45 -5.90
N SER A 35 4.66 2.15 -5.59
CA SER A 35 4.21 3.30 -6.40
C SER A 35 5.24 4.43 -6.42
N GLU A 36 5.83 4.79 -5.27
CA GLU A 36 6.89 5.81 -5.18
C GLU A 36 8.16 5.43 -5.95
N LEU A 37 8.55 4.17 -5.89
CA LEU A 37 9.69 3.67 -6.68
C LEU A 37 9.39 3.68 -8.18
N SER A 38 8.17 3.35 -8.57
CA SER A 38 7.71 3.43 -9.97
C SER A 38 7.63 4.87 -10.46
N LYS A 39 7.20 5.83 -9.63
CA LYS A 39 7.26 7.26 -9.95
C LYS A 39 8.70 7.72 -10.17
N ALA A 40 9.63 7.33 -9.29
CA ALA A 40 11.04 7.68 -9.44
C ALA A 40 11.64 7.12 -10.74
N ALA A 41 11.26 5.90 -11.12
CA ALA A 41 11.65 5.32 -12.40
C ALA A 41 11.09 6.11 -13.61
N ALA A 42 9.80 6.45 -13.56
CA ALA A 42 9.14 7.24 -14.60
C ALA A 42 9.75 8.65 -14.73
N GLU A 43 10.07 9.31 -13.61
CA GLU A 43 10.77 10.61 -13.61
C GLU A 43 12.14 10.52 -14.28
N ALA A 44 12.95 9.51 -13.96
CA ALA A 44 14.26 9.32 -14.58
C ALA A 44 14.15 9.13 -16.10
N ILE A 45 13.13 8.41 -16.58
CA ILE A 45 12.87 8.22 -18.00
C ILE A 45 12.53 9.54 -18.68
N VAL A 46 11.68 10.36 -18.07
CA VAL A 46 11.28 11.66 -18.61
C VAL A 46 12.48 12.62 -18.65
N GLU A 47 13.27 12.67 -17.58
CA GLU A 47 14.47 13.51 -17.52
C GLU A 47 15.49 13.14 -18.60
N SER A 48 15.73 11.85 -18.84
CA SER A 48 16.63 11.38 -19.90
C SER A 48 16.14 11.71 -21.31
N SER A 49 14.82 11.93 -21.45
CA SER A 49 14.19 12.30 -22.72
C SER A 49 14.05 13.82 -22.90
N GLY A 50 14.78 14.62 -22.12
CA GLY A 50 14.75 16.09 -22.20
C GLY A 50 13.47 16.71 -21.64
N GLY A 51 12.73 15.98 -20.78
CA GLY A 51 11.51 16.44 -20.12
C GLY A 51 10.23 16.21 -20.90
N ASP A 52 10.28 15.62 -22.08
CA ASP A 52 9.12 15.33 -22.90
C ASP A 52 8.36 14.10 -22.40
N ILE A 53 7.43 14.33 -21.48
CA ILE A 53 6.64 13.28 -20.84
C ILE A 53 5.67 12.60 -21.82
N GLU A 54 5.14 13.37 -22.75
CA GLU A 54 4.17 12.86 -23.71
C GLU A 54 4.81 11.94 -24.74
N TRP A 55 6.03 12.28 -25.13
CA TRP A 55 6.81 11.42 -26.00
C TRP A 55 7.36 10.20 -25.28
N SER A 56 7.86 10.33 -24.05
CA SER A 56 8.63 9.29 -23.36
C SER A 56 7.79 8.23 -22.66
N LEU A 57 6.72 8.62 -21.93
CA LEU A 57 5.90 7.68 -21.15
C LEU A 57 4.67 7.21 -21.90
N ILE A 58 4.45 5.90 -21.91
CA ILE A 58 3.26 5.27 -22.48
C ILE A 58 2.36 4.76 -21.37
N PHE A 59 2.93 4.09 -20.37
CA PHE A 59 2.26 3.62 -19.16
C PHE A 59 3.24 3.73 -17.97
N PRO A 60 2.92 4.48 -16.90
CA PRO A 60 1.76 5.36 -16.79
C PRO A 60 1.80 6.52 -17.79
N ALA A 61 0.66 7.16 -18.04
CA ALA A 61 0.57 8.30 -18.97
C ALA A 61 0.07 9.58 -18.29
N PRO A 62 0.80 10.15 -17.30
CA PRO A 62 0.43 11.42 -16.70
C PRO A 62 0.55 12.56 -17.71
N GLN A 63 -0.17 13.66 -17.46
CA GLN A 63 -0.13 14.85 -18.33
C GLN A 63 1.11 15.73 -18.06
N SER A 64 1.67 15.63 -16.85
CA SER A 64 2.83 16.41 -16.42
C SER A 64 3.60 15.70 -15.31
N LEU A 65 4.86 16.12 -15.07
CA LEU A 65 5.63 15.67 -13.91
C LEU A 65 4.98 16.07 -12.58
N SER A 66 4.30 17.22 -12.54
CA SER A 66 3.56 17.61 -11.33
C SER A 66 2.40 16.66 -11.04
N GLU A 67 1.70 16.17 -12.05
CA GLU A 67 0.68 15.14 -11.87
C GLU A 67 1.27 13.82 -11.38
N LEU A 68 2.39 13.36 -11.97
CA LEU A 68 3.09 12.13 -11.54
C LEU A 68 3.50 12.20 -10.06
N ARG A 69 3.84 13.39 -9.56
CA ARG A 69 4.27 13.64 -8.17
C ARG A 69 3.15 13.80 -7.17
N LEU A 70 1.89 13.84 -7.60
CA LEU A 70 0.77 13.92 -6.67
C LEU A 70 0.75 12.71 -5.73
N ASP A 71 0.39 12.93 -4.48
CA ASP A 71 0.30 11.88 -3.47
C ASP A 71 -0.75 10.81 -3.83
N ASN A 72 -1.82 11.21 -4.48
CA ASN A 72 -2.91 10.34 -4.94
C ASN A 72 -2.70 9.80 -6.35
N PHE A 73 -1.54 10.03 -6.98
CA PHE A 73 -1.17 9.36 -8.23
C PHE A 73 -0.51 8.03 -7.88
N ASN A 74 -1.18 6.92 -8.17
CA ASN A 74 -0.65 5.59 -8.00
C ASN A 74 -0.04 5.10 -9.31
N ALA A 75 1.29 5.01 -9.37
CA ALA A 75 2.00 4.42 -10.49
C ALA A 75 2.03 2.89 -10.32
N ALA A 76 1.59 2.17 -11.35
CA ALA A 76 1.72 0.73 -11.38
C ALA A 76 3.21 0.31 -11.35
N ASN A 77 3.47 -0.88 -10.88
CA ASN A 77 4.81 -1.47 -10.80
C ASN A 77 5.41 -1.82 -12.17
N ARG A 78 4.67 -1.64 -13.23
CA ARG A 78 5.09 -1.80 -14.62
C ARG A 78 5.09 -0.43 -15.32
N ILE A 79 6.19 -0.11 -16.01
CA ILE A 79 6.35 1.12 -16.77
C ILE A 79 6.67 0.75 -18.21
N VAL A 80 5.90 1.32 -19.15
CA VAL A 80 6.15 1.21 -20.58
C VAL A 80 6.52 2.59 -21.10
N ALA A 81 7.68 2.67 -21.71
CA ALA A 81 8.25 3.94 -22.17
C ALA A 81 8.96 3.78 -23.51
N ARG A 82 9.31 4.90 -24.13
CA ARG A 82 10.21 4.90 -25.30
C ARG A 82 11.42 5.80 -25.07
N THR A 83 12.52 5.45 -25.72
CA THR A 83 13.76 6.20 -25.65
C THR A 83 14.47 6.25 -27.01
N ARG A 84 15.24 7.31 -27.24
CA ARG A 84 16.22 7.41 -28.33
C ARG A 84 17.65 7.28 -27.83
N GLU A 85 17.82 7.23 -26.51
CA GLU A 85 19.10 6.94 -25.89
C GLU A 85 19.41 5.44 -25.91
N ASP A 86 20.64 5.09 -25.59
CA ASP A 86 21.03 3.71 -25.34
C ASP A 86 20.20 3.12 -24.21
N PRO A 87 19.38 2.09 -24.47
CA PRO A 87 18.55 1.48 -23.44
C PRO A 87 19.30 0.96 -22.22
N ALA A 88 20.57 0.57 -22.38
CA ALA A 88 21.39 0.11 -21.26
C ALA A 88 21.74 1.27 -20.33
N LYS A 89 22.13 2.42 -20.88
CA LYS A 89 22.39 3.64 -20.08
C LYS A 89 21.14 4.14 -19.37
N LEU A 90 20.00 4.12 -20.07
CA LEU A 90 18.72 4.45 -19.45
C LEU A 90 18.39 3.50 -18.29
N GLY A 91 18.58 2.19 -18.49
CA GLY A 91 18.36 1.17 -17.45
C GLY A 91 19.19 1.42 -16.19
N GLU A 92 20.46 1.75 -16.34
CA GLU A 92 21.34 2.10 -15.22
C GLU A 92 20.92 3.41 -14.52
N SER A 93 20.54 4.44 -15.28
CA SER A 93 20.04 5.71 -14.73
C SER A 93 18.76 5.51 -13.93
N VAL A 94 17.80 4.76 -14.46
CA VAL A 94 16.55 4.41 -13.77
C VAL A 94 16.84 3.62 -12.49
N ARG A 95 17.74 2.63 -12.55
CA ARG A 95 18.13 1.84 -11.38
C ARG A 95 18.73 2.73 -10.29
N ALA A 96 19.64 3.63 -10.64
CA ALA A 96 20.27 4.53 -9.69
C ALA A 96 19.24 5.44 -9.00
N ARG A 97 18.29 6.03 -9.75
CA ARG A 97 17.25 6.88 -9.22
C ARG A 97 16.29 6.12 -8.30
N VAL A 98 15.89 4.90 -8.65
CA VAL A 98 15.01 4.06 -7.82
C VAL A 98 15.69 3.68 -6.49
N LEU A 99 16.97 3.29 -6.54
CA LEU A 99 17.74 2.99 -5.33
C LEU A 99 17.94 4.23 -4.45
N GLU A 100 18.22 5.38 -5.04
CA GLU A 100 18.31 6.66 -4.31
C GLU A 100 17.00 6.98 -3.57
N ARG A 101 15.86 6.81 -4.26
CA ARG A 101 14.54 7.03 -3.64
C ARG A 101 14.28 6.05 -2.50
N LEU A 102 14.58 4.76 -2.69
CA LEU A 102 14.43 3.74 -1.65
C LEU A 102 15.29 4.07 -0.42
N ARG A 103 16.56 4.43 -0.62
CA ARG A 103 17.47 4.82 0.47
C ARG A 103 16.98 6.06 1.21
N LYS A 104 16.51 7.08 0.51
CA LYS A 104 15.94 8.26 1.16
C LYS A 104 14.77 7.89 2.07
N ILE A 105 13.84 7.06 1.60
CA ILE A 105 12.68 6.63 2.40
C ILE A 105 13.11 5.77 3.59
N SER A 106 14.06 4.86 3.41
CA SER A 106 14.57 4.00 4.50
C SER A 106 15.35 4.81 5.53
N ASP A 107 16.17 5.77 5.12
CA ASP A 107 16.90 6.65 6.02
C ASP A 107 15.97 7.48 6.90
N GLU A 108 14.91 8.05 6.32
CA GLU A 108 13.88 8.80 7.08
C GLU A 108 13.24 7.90 8.14
N ALA A 109 12.86 6.67 7.79
CA ALA A 109 12.28 5.68 8.71
C ALA A 109 13.26 5.28 9.82
N PHE A 110 14.48 4.92 9.45
CA PHE A 110 15.51 4.45 10.38
C PHE A 110 16.03 5.55 11.30
N ASN A 111 16.12 6.79 10.82
CA ASN A 111 16.43 7.95 11.65
C ASN A 111 15.36 8.19 12.72
N LYS A 112 14.08 7.96 12.39
CA LYS A 112 13.00 8.07 13.37
C LYS A 112 13.11 6.99 14.45
N VAL A 113 13.34 5.73 14.07
CA VAL A 113 13.53 4.63 15.03
C VAL A 113 14.76 4.86 15.87
N GLY A 114 15.91 5.21 15.27
CA GLY A 114 17.18 5.41 15.95
C GLY A 114 17.17 6.55 16.97
N ARG A 115 16.29 7.55 16.83
CA ARG A 115 16.07 8.58 17.85
C ARG A 115 15.28 8.05 19.07
N ALA A 116 14.48 7.03 18.88
CA ALA A 116 13.61 6.47 19.91
C ALA A 116 14.25 5.27 20.65
N ALA A 117 15.05 4.47 19.91
CA ALA A 117 15.65 3.25 20.46
C ALA A 117 16.81 2.73 19.59
N GLU A 118 17.65 1.90 20.20
CA GLU A 118 18.75 1.22 19.52
C GLU A 118 18.23 0.03 18.68
N PHE A 119 18.79 -0.15 17.48
CA PHE A 119 18.57 -1.30 16.60
C PHE A 119 19.78 -1.51 15.68
N ASP A 120 19.93 -2.69 15.11
CA ASP A 120 20.98 -2.97 14.13
C ASP A 120 20.66 -2.30 12.78
N ARG A 121 21.09 -1.03 12.68
CA ARG A 121 20.86 -0.21 11.48
C ARG A 121 21.61 -0.75 10.26
N ALA A 122 22.82 -1.31 10.44
CA ALA A 122 23.64 -1.79 9.35
C ALA A 122 22.96 -2.98 8.67
N THR A 123 22.56 -3.98 9.44
CA THR A 123 21.80 -5.13 8.92
C THR A 123 20.44 -4.70 8.35
N ALA A 124 19.74 -3.76 8.98
CA ALA A 124 18.47 -3.23 8.47
C ALA A 124 18.62 -2.62 7.08
N GLN A 125 19.69 -1.86 6.84
CA GLN A 125 19.96 -1.25 5.54
C GLN A 125 20.31 -2.30 4.49
N LEU A 126 21.16 -3.27 4.79
CA LEU A 126 21.49 -4.39 3.90
C LEU A 126 20.23 -5.16 3.48
N GLN A 127 19.32 -5.43 4.43
CA GLN A 127 18.06 -6.11 4.15
C GLN A 127 17.11 -5.30 3.26
N VAL A 128 17.14 -3.97 3.34
CA VAL A 128 16.36 -3.08 2.46
C VAL A 128 17.01 -2.95 1.08
N ASP A 129 18.34 -2.85 1.01
CA ASP A 129 19.05 -2.77 -0.26
C ASP A 129 18.87 -4.05 -1.09
N ASP A 130 18.75 -5.22 -0.44
CA ASP A 130 18.45 -6.52 -1.05
C ASP A 130 16.98 -6.73 -1.43
N LEU A 131 16.09 -5.83 -1.03
CA LEU A 131 14.65 -5.97 -1.29
C LEU A 131 14.29 -5.76 -2.76
N LEU A 132 14.95 -4.80 -3.43
CA LEU A 132 14.50 -4.29 -4.72
C LEU A 132 14.80 -5.24 -5.87
N GLU A 133 13.75 -5.66 -6.57
CA GLU A 133 13.81 -6.31 -7.87
C GLU A 133 13.45 -5.30 -8.97
N LEU A 134 14.43 -4.89 -9.74
CA LEU A 134 14.20 -4.03 -10.91
C LEU A 134 14.64 -4.77 -12.18
N PHE A 135 13.66 -5.15 -12.99
CA PHE A 135 13.88 -5.75 -14.30
C PHE A 135 13.55 -4.76 -15.40
N TRP A 136 14.29 -4.81 -16.49
CA TRP A 136 13.97 -4.06 -17.69
C TRP A 136 14.36 -4.83 -18.95
N VAL A 137 13.66 -4.52 -20.04
CA VAL A 137 13.91 -5.04 -21.38
C VAL A 137 13.71 -3.93 -22.40
N SER A 138 14.33 -4.06 -23.57
CA SER A 138 14.13 -3.12 -24.66
C SER A 138 13.92 -3.83 -25.98
N CYS A 139 13.18 -3.16 -26.88
CA CYS A 139 12.89 -3.64 -28.20
C CYS A 139 12.83 -2.43 -29.17
N PRO A 140 13.47 -2.46 -30.34
CA PRO A 140 13.37 -1.35 -31.28
C PRO A 140 11.93 -1.19 -31.76
N ILE A 141 11.45 0.07 -31.81
CA ILE A 141 10.17 0.43 -32.43
C ILE A 141 10.50 0.80 -33.87
N ARG A 142 10.15 -0.09 -34.77
CA ARG A 142 10.23 0.22 -36.21
C ARG A 142 8.91 0.87 -36.63
N ASP A 143 8.16 0.26 -37.53
CA ASP A 143 6.89 0.80 -38.01
C ASP A 143 5.66 0.17 -37.29
N ASP A 144 5.89 -0.77 -36.38
CA ASP A 144 4.84 -1.52 -35.67
C ASP A 144 5.04 -1.46 -34.15
N TYR A 145 4.26 -0.58 -33.50
CA TYR A 145 4.23 -0.49 -32.04
C TYR A 145 3.67 -1.76 -31.38
N ALA A 146 2.59 -2.34 -31.95
CA ALA A 146 1.94 -3.50 -31.37
C ALA A 146 2.86 -4.72 -31.37
N GLY A 147 3.61 -4.96 -32.46
CA GLY A 147 4.61 -6.00 -32.54
C GLY A 147 5.79 -5.77 -31.59
N ALA A 148 6.28 -4.54 -31.49
CA ALA A 148 7.34 -4.17 -30.54
C ALA A 148 6.90 -4.42 -29.10
N ARG A 149 5.65 -4.08 -28.74
CA ARG A 149 5.08 -4.33 -27.41
C ARG A 149 4.96 -5.82 -27.12
N THR A 150 4.37 -6.60 -28.01
CA THR A 150 4.24 -8.07 -27.83
C THR A 150 5.61 -8.71 -27.60
N LYS A 151 6.62 -8.29 -28.37
CA LYS A 151 7.99 -8.78 -28.19
C LYS A 151 8.58 -8.36 -26.85
N ALA A 152 8.42 -7.10 -26.44
CA ALA A 152 8.89 -6.60 -25.15
C ALA A 152 8.21 -7.31 -23.98
N GLU A 153 6.93 -7.66 -24.09
CA GLU A 153 6.20 -8.42 -23.10
C GLU A 153 6.74 -9.85 -22.95
N ALA A 154 6.96 -10.53 -24.06
CA ALA A 154 7.59 -11.86 -24.06
C ALA A 154 9.00 -11.83 -23.46
N LEU A 155 9.81 -10.82 -23.81
CA LEU A 155 11.14 -10.62 -23.23
C LEU A 155 11.08 -10.35 -21.72
N MET A 156 10.11 -9.54 -21.26
CA MET A 156 9.93 -9.27 -19.82
C MET A 156 9.50 -10.54 -19.07
N ALA A 157 8.60 -11.33 -19.62
CA ALA A 157 8.22 -12.62 -19.04
C ALA A 157 9.44 -13.54 -18.90
N ALA A 158 10.25 -13.68 -19.94
CA ALA A 158 11.50 -14.45 -19.92
C ALA A 158 12.51 -13.88 -18.91
N ARG A 159 12.65 -12.53 -18.83
CA ARG A 159 13.58 -11.87 -17.90
C ARG A 159 13.20 -12.09 -16.44
N LYS A 160 11.91 -12.13 -16.11
CA LYS A 160 11.42 -12.35 -14.75
C LYS A 160 11.67 -13.76 -14.21
N VAL A 161 11.79 -14.76 -15.07
CA VAL A 161 12.15 -16.13 -14.64
C VAL A 161 13.65 -16.34 -14.53
N THR A 162 14.48 -15.42 -15.07
CA THR A 162 15.92 -15.43 -14.86
C THR A 162 16.27 -14.73 -13.56
N ARG A 163 16.81 -15.46 -12.58
CA ARG A 163 17.21 -14.89 -11.29
C ARG A 163 18.62 -14.30 -11.37
N ASN A 164 18.82 -13.17 -10.70
CA ASN A 164 20.17 -12.69 -10.41
C ASN A 164 20.63 -13.42 -9.13
N PHE A 165 21.63 -14.28 -9.25
CA PHE A 165 22.19 -14.98 -8.10
C PHE A 165 23.25 -14.08 -7.44
N ALA A 166 22.79 -13.09 -6.66
CA ALA A 166 23.65 -12.37 -5.74
C ALA A 166 23.44 -12.96 -4.35
N PRO A 167 24.49 -13.43 -3.64
CA PRO A 167 24.36 -13.87 -2.27
C PRO A 167 23.95 -12.68 -1.40
N SER A 168 23.07 -12.91 -0.41
CA SER A 168 22.75 -11.89 0.57
C SER A 168 23.96 -11.61 1.46
N GLU A 169 24.22 -10.33 1.72
CA GLU A 169 25.30 -9.87 2.60
C GLU A 169 24.84 -9.79 4.08
N TRP A 170 23.62 -10.19 4.37
CA TRP A 170 23.03 -10.23 5.70
C TRP A 170 22.71 -11.68 6.09
N GLY A 171 22.71 -11.94 7.37
CA GLY A 171 22.42 -13.25 7.95
C GLY A 171 23.04 -13.35 9.32
N SER A 172 22.27 -13.83 10.29
CA SER A 172 22.70 -13.99 11.68
C SER A 172 21.92 -15.12 12.36
N SER A 173 22.24 -15.39 13.63
CA SER A 173 21.52 -16.34 14.48
C SER A 173 20.31 -15.70 15.18
N GLU A 174 19.95 -14.47 14.85
CA GLU A 174 18.80 -13.80 15.44
C GLU A 174 17.47 -14.43 14.99
N GLU A 175 16.41 -14.18 15.77
CA GLU A 175 15.06 -14.67 15.46
C GLU A 175 14.56 -14.06 14.15
N LYS A 176 13.82 -14.87 13.38
CA LYS A 176 13.27 -14.42 12.10
C LYS A 176 12.13 -13.40 12.29
N SER A 177 12.01 -12.49 11.34
CA SER A 177 10.92 -11.52 11.26
C SER A 177 9.56 -12.21 11.25
N SER A 178 8.63 -11.69 12.04
CA SER A 178 7.26 -12.18 12.10
C SER A 178 6.43 -11.83 10.87
N LEU A 179 6.93 -10.94 9.98
CA LEU A 179 6.20 -10.53 8.79
C LEU A 179 6.48 -11.45 7.59
N ASP A 180 7.76 -11.75 7.34
CA ASP A 180 8.18 -12.51 6.17
C ASP A 180 8.77 -13.90 6.49
N GLY A 181 9.17 -14.14 7.74
CA GLY A 181 9.79 -15.38 8.14
C GLY A 181 11.18 -15.63 7.52
N LEU A 182 11.70 -14.70 6.75
CA LEU A 182 12.92 -14.85 5.95
C LEU A 182 14.12 -14.11 6.58
N ARG A 183 13.96 -12.81 6.83
CA ARG A 183 15.00 -11.92 7.33
C ARG A 183 15.04 -11.95 8.86
N GLU A 184 16.23 -11.80 9.42
CA GLU A 184 16.41 -11.72 10.88
C GLU A 184 15.90 -10.41 11.45
N SER A 185 15.46 -10.45 12.72
CA SER A 185 15.12 -9.28 13.51
C SER A 185 16.34 -8.38 13.71
N VAL A 186 16.14 -7.09 13.52
CA VAL A 186 17.17 -6.06 13.79
C VAL A 186 16.93 -5.34 15.12
N ILE A 187 15.90 -5.72 15.88
CA ILE A 187 15.60 -5.21 17.21
C ILE A 187 16.32 -6.09 18.23
N PRO A 188 17.12 -5.53 19.16
CA PRO A 188 17.84 -6.30 20.16
C PRO A 188 16.93 -7.18 21.03
N ARG A 189 17.36 -8.41 21.31
CA ARG A 189 16.60 -9.35 22.19
C ARG A 189 16.30 -8.77 23.57
N ASP A 190 17.23 -7.99 24.09
CA ASP A 190 17.08 -7.37 25.40
C ASP A 190 15.97 -6.33 25.45
N ALA A 191 15.65 -5.67 24.33
CA ALA A 191 14.50 -4.76 24.26
C ALA A 191 13.19 -5.50 24.63
N TYR A 192 13.02 -6.74 24.16
CA TYR A 192 11.83 -7.53 24.47
C TYR A 192 11.77 -8.07 25.91
N ARG A 193 12.91 -8.13 26.60
CA ARG A 193 13.00 -8.56 27.99
C ARG A 193 12.77 -7.42 28.96
N THR A 194 13.30 -6.24 28.65
CA THR A 194 13.41 -5.11 29.60
C THR A 194 12.30 -4.07 29.41
N MET A 195 11.76 -3.92 28.19
CA MET A 195 10.75 -2.90 27.90
C MET A 195 9.33 -3.41 28.18
N SER A 196 8.46 -2.49 28.60
CA SER A 196 7.01 -2.73 28.68
C SER A 196 6.39 -2.89 27.27
N ALA A 197 5.16 -3.41 27.19
CA ALA A 197 4.43 -3.52 25.94
C ALA A 197 4.24 -2.15 25.28
N GLU A 198 3.94 -1.12 26.09
CA GLU A 198 3.80 0.26 25.64
C GLU A 198 5.11 0.81 25.04
N GLU A 199 6.26 0.58 25.73
CA GLU A 199 7.56 1.05 25.24
C GLU A 199 7.97 0.38 23.93
N LEU A 200 7.78 -0.94 23.80
CA LEU A 200 8.05 -1.68 22.56
C LEU A 200 7.21 -1.10 21.40
N ARG A 201 5.92 -0.85 21.66
CA ARG A 201 5.03 -0.28 20.68
C ARG A 201 5.43 1.15 20.28
N ARG A 202 5.73 2.00 21.26
CA ARG A 202 6.11 3.42 21.04
C ARG A 202 7.43 3.55 20.31
N ARG A 203 8.43 2.73 20.65
CA ARG A 203 9.80 2.86 20.13
C ARG A 203 9.99 2.16 18.79
N TYR A 204 9.47 0.94 18.66
CA TYR A 204 9.67 0.09 17.47
C TYR A 204 8.38 -0.19 16.69
N GLY A 205 7.23 0.19 17.20
CA GLY A 205 5.95 -0.16 16.59
C GLY A 205 5.60 -1.65 16.69
N VAL A 206 6.16 -2.41 17.64
CA VAL A 206 5.97 -3.86 17.78
C VAL A 206 5.22 -4.24 19.05
N ARG A 207 4.58 -5.42 19.00
CA ARG A 207 4.07 -6.14 20.17
C ARG A 207 5.15 -7.08 20.70
N ARG A 208 4.99 -7.61 21.94
CA ARG A 208 5.96 -8.56 22.55
C ARG A 208 6.26 -9.79 21.70
N GLY A 209 5.28 -10.28 20.95
CA GLY A 209 5.42 -11.45 20.08
C GLY A 209 5.85 -11.15 18.65
N GLU A 210 6.09 -9.88 18.29
CA GLU A 210 6.53 -9.50 16.95
C GLU A 210 8.04 -9.30 16.90
N ARG A 211 8.67 -9.83 15.86
CA ARG A 211 10.05 -9.56 15.48
C ARG A 211 10.06 -8.86 14.13
N LEU A 212 10.82 -7.79 14.00
CA LEU A 212 10.90 -7.05 12.74
C LEU A 212 12.34 -7.01 12.22
N CYS A 213 12.48 -7.35 10.95
CA CYS A 213 13.66 -7.07 10.15
C CYS A 213 13.68 -5.60 9.69
N GLY A 214 14.72 -5.18 8.99
CA GLY A 214 14.83 -3.82 8.43
C GLY A 214 13.67 -3.46 7.51
N VAL A 215 13.23 -4.39 6.67
CA VAL A 215 12.04 -4.21 5.80
C VAL A 215 10.76 -4.04 6.63
N GLY A 216 10.62 -4.80 7.72
CA GLY A 216 9.49 -4.66 8.64
C GLY A 216 9.50 -3.31 9.37
N LEU A 217 10.66 -2.84 9.84
CA LEU A 217 10.81 -1.50 10.42
C LEU A 217 10.50 -0.40 9.40
N LEU A 218 10.97 -0.55 8.15
CA LEU A 218 10.64 0.37 7.07
C LEU A 218 9.14 0.49 6.87
N LYS A 219 8.40 -0.63 6.83
CA LYS A 219 6.93 -0.62 6.71
C LYS A 219 6.24 0.07 7.88
N ARG A 220 6.75 -0.12 9.10
CA ARG A 220 6.17 0.46 10.33
C ARG A 220 6.45 1.95 10.49
N HIS A 221 7.58 2.44 10.03
CA HIS A 221 8.09 3.77 10.31
C HIS A 221 8.30 4.63 9.07
N GLY A 222 8.24 4.06 7.87
CA GLY A 222 8.29 4.82 6.63
C GLY A 222 7.04 5.68 6.46
N ARG A 223 7.20 6.83 5.86
CA ARG A 223 6.19 7.88 5.66
C ARG A 223 5.27 8.12 6.88
N HIS A 224 5.34 9.31 7.43
CA HIS A 224 4.46 9.80 8.48
C HIS A 224 4.08 11.25 8.19
N GLY A 225 2.86 11.45 7.70
CA GLY A 225 2.25 12.77 7.54
C GLY A 225 0.95 12.87 8.31
N GLN A 226 0.34 14.07 8.38
CA GLN A 226 -0.95 14.27 9.03
C GLN A 226 -2.10 13.49 8.35
N GLY A 227 -1.92 13.01 7.11
CA GLY A 227 -2.89 12.20 6.37
C GLY A 227 -2.66 10.68 6.44
N ASP A 228 -1.59 10.21 7.11
CA ASP A 228 -1.20 8.79 7.08
C ASP A 228 -1.77 7.97 8.25
N ARG A 229 -2.96 8.34 8.71
CA ARG A 229 -3.73 7.54 9.65
C ARG A 229 -4.49 6.47 8.90
N PHE A 230 -4.53 5.26 9.45
CA PHE A 230 -5.22 4.12 8.87
C PHE A 230 -6.22 3.56 9.86
N PHE A 231 -7.39 3.20 9.37
CA PHE A 231 -8.28 2.39 10.17
C PHE A 231 -7.63 1.05 10.47
N SER A 232 -7.60 0.67 11.74
CA SER A 232 -7.30 -0.71 12.09
C SER A 232 -8.43 -1.63 11.58
N THR A 233 -8.13 -2.90 11.33
CA THR A 233 -9.17 -3.88 10.99
C THR A 233 -10.26 -3.94 12.07
N SER A 234 -9.87 -3.76 13.34
CA SER A 234 -10.81 -3.68 14.46
C SER A 234 -11.71 -2.44 14.39
N HIS A 235 -11.18 -1.29 13.92
CA HIS A 235 -12.00 -0.09 13.72
C HIS A 235 -13.06 -0.31 12.65
N VAL A 236 -12.65 -0.88 11.52
CA VAL A 236 -13.57 -1.19 10.41
C VAL A 236 -14.65 -2.18 10.87
N ALA A 237 -14.28 -3.21 11.64
CA ALA A 237 -15.21 -4.17 12.21
C ALA A 237 -16.16 -3.55 13.24
N ALA A 238 -15.71 -2.52 14.00
CA ALA A 238 -16.51 -1.82 15.00
C ALA A 238 -17.46 -0.77 14.40
N MET A 239 -17.30 -0.41 13.10
CA MET A 239 -18.09 0.66 12.47
C MET A 239 -19.61 0.53 12.66
N PRO A 240 -20.24 -0.65 12.48
CA PRO A 240 -21.68 -0.78 12.69
C PRO A 240 -22.13 -0.41 14.12
N MET A 241 -21.24 -0.57 15.10
CA MET A 241 -21.49 -0.17 16.48
C MET A 241 -21.20 1.31 16.68
N LEU A 242 -20.11 1.82 16.14
CA LEU A 242 -19.77 3.25 16.25
C LEU A 242 -20.87 4.14 15.63
N GLU A 243 -21.49 3.72 14.54
CA GLU A 243 -22.61 4.43 13.90
C GLU A 243 -23.88 4.52 14.75
N ARG A 244 -24.00 3.72 15.81
CA ARG A 244 -25.09 3.78 16.81
C ARG A 244 -24.84 4.85 17.87
N LEU A 245 -23.64 5.43 17.95
CA LEU A 245 -23.33 6.49 18.89
C LEU A 245 -23.97 7.81 18.44
N ASP A 246 -24.62 8.48 19.36
CA ASP A 246 -25.23 9.81 19.21
C ASP A 246 -24.72 10.80 20.27
N GLU A 247 -25.20 12.03 20.23
CA GLU A 247 -24.85 13.09 21.19
C GLU A 247 -25.05 12.70 22.66
N GLY A 248 -26.05 11.87 22.95
CA GLY A 248 -26.35 11.39 24.32
C GLY A 248 -25.21 10.50 24.87
N HIS A 249 -24.41 9.89 24.01
CA HIS A 249 -23.32 9.01 24.40
C HIS A 249 -22.00 9.73 24.66
N ARG A 250 -21.87 11.04 24.33
CA ARG A 250 -20.62 11.81 24.51
C ARG A 250 -20.03 11.74 25.92
N GLY A 251 -20.90 11.80 26.93
CA GLY A 251 -20.46 11.69 28.33
C GLY A 251 -19.84 10.34 28.65
N ALA A 252 -20.44 9.27 28.15
CA ALA A 252 -19.94 7.91 28.36
C ALA A 252 -18.60 7.67 27.62
N VAL A 253 -18.47 8.18 26.40
CA VAL A 253 -17.21 8.13 25.64
C VAL A 253 -16.11 8.92 26.35
N ALA A 254 -16.41 10.15 26.80
CA ALA A 254 -15.44 10.99 27.50
C ALA A 254 -14.94 10.32 28.79
N GLU A 255 -15.85 9.74 29.59
CA GLU A 255 -15.50 9.00 30.80
C GLU A 255 -14.58 7.81 30.51
N TYR A 256 -14.91 7.03 29.49
CA TYR A 256 -14.11 5.87 29.07
C TYR A 256 -12.70 6.28 28.59
N VAL A 257 -12.62 7.23 27.69
CA VAL A 257 -11.34 7.72 27.13
C VAL A 257 -10.49 8.38 28.22
N CYS A 258 -11.09 9.16 29.12
CA CYS A 258 -10.40 9.75 30.26
C CYS A 258 -9.79 8.65 31.14
N ARG A 259 -10.53 7.59 31.42
CA ARG A 259 -10.03 6.47 32.22
C ARG A 259 -8.84 5.75 31.55
N LEU A 260 -8.88 5.55 30.24
CA LEU A 260 -7.74 4.97 29.52
C LEU A 260 -6.49 5.88 29.62
N ARG A 261 -6.66 7.22 29.52
CA ARG A 261 -5.55 8.18 29.70
C ARG A 261 -4.96 8.12 31.09
N GLU A 262 -5.79 8.04 32.14
CA GLU A 262 -5.32 7.90 33.53
C GLU A 262 -4.49 6.61 33.72
N LEU A 263 -4.82 5.54 33.02
CA LEU A 263 -4.08 4.28 33.03
C LEU A 263 -2.76 4.34 32.26
N GLY A 264 -2.57 5.39 31.42
CA GLY A 264 -1.31 5.70 30.76
C GLY A 264 -1.31 5.49 29.25
N ILE A 265 -2.47 5.30 28.58
CA ILE A 265 -2.48 5.23 27.11
C ILE A 265 -2.13 6.61 26.52
N GLY A 266 -1.16 6.63 25.62
CA GLY A 266 -0.75 7.86 24.94
C GLY A 266 -1.60 8.20 23.71
N PRO A 267 -1.39 9.39 23.11
CA PRO A 267 -2.12 9.81 21.89
C PRO A 267 -1.96 8.84 20.73
N ASP A 268 -0.82 8.19 20.64
CA ASP A 268 -0.50 7.16 19.63
C ASP A 268 -1.28 5.84 19.83
N GLY A 269 -2.02 5.71 20.93
CA GLY A 269 -2.97 4.63 21.19
C GLY A 269 -4.43 5.06 21.07
N LEU A 270 -4.72 6.35 21.23
CA LEU A 270 -6.07 6.90 21.19
C LEU A 270 -6.40 7.51 19.82
N ASP A 271 -5.71 8.58 19.45
CA ASP A 271 -6.02 9.43 18.31
C ASP A 271 -5.46 8.86 16.99
N THR A 272 -5.82 7.63 16.63
CA THR A 272 -5.24 6.94 15.46
C THR A 272 -6.19 6.79 14.29
N ALA A 273 -7.49 7.03 14.47
CA ALA A 273 -8.45 6.98 13.37
C ALA A 273 -8.25 8.16 12.38
N PRO A 274 -8.25 7.89 11.06
CA PRO A 274 -8.03 8.91 10.03
C PRO A 274 -9.15 9.94 9.96
N VAL A 275 -10.39 9.51 10.15
CA VAL A 275 -11.57 10.35 10.11
C VAL A 275 -12.12 10.54 11.53
N LYS A 276 -12.49 11.77 11.84
CA LYS A 276 -13.10 12.11 13.14
C LYS A 276 -14.54 11.64 13.16
N ASP A 277 -14.83 10.69 14.05
CA ASP A 277 -16.21 10.35 14.39
C ASP A 277 -16.86 11.49 15.19
N PRO A 278 -18.15 11.82 14.95
CA PRO A 278 -18.84 12.90 15.67
C PRO A 278 -18.84 12.76 17.19
N VAL A 279 -18.88 11.53 17.71
CA VAL A 279 -18.99 11.21 19.13
C VAL A 279 -17.71 10.56 19.66
N PHE A 280 -17.18 9.58 18.95
CA PHE A 280 -15.98 8.84 19.37
C PHE A 280 -14.67 9.59 19.07
N GLY A 281 -14.72 10.66 18.31
CA GLY A 281 -13.55 11.49 17.97
C GLY A 281 -12.60 10.79 17.01
N HIS A 282 -11.31 10.97 17.21
CA HIS A 282 -10.25 10.26 16.46
C HIS A 282 -9.82 8.94 17.13
N ASN A 283 -10.59 8.47 18.14
CA ASN A 283 -10.25 7.21 18.79
C ASN A 283 -10.50 6.04 17.83
N ASP A 284 -9.58 5.08 17.84
CA ASP A 284 -9.72 3.90 17.00
C ASP A 284 -10.61 2.84 17.67
N GLY A 285 -11.47 2.21 16.88
CA GLY A 285 -12.40 1.19 17.33
C GLY A 285 -11.74 -0.06 17.96
N HIS A 286 -10.41 -0.24 17.82
CA HIS A 286 -9.72 -1.31 18.52
C HIS A 286 -9.86 -1.20 20.06
N LEU A 287 -10.11 0.00 20.57
CA LEU A 287 -10.36 0.25 21.99
C LEU A 287 -11.67 -0.39 22.49
N LEU A 288 -12.55 -0.83 21.60
CA LEU A 288 -13.81 -1.50 21.93
C LEU A 288 -13.69 -3.01 22.09
N TYR A 289 -12.48 -3.58 21.92
CA TYR A 289 -12.22 -5.01 22.03
C TYR A 289 -11.32 -5.29 23.24
N PRO A 290 -11.78 -6.10 24.22
CA PRO A 290 -11.01 -6.39 25.46
C PRO A 290 -9.62 -6.95 25.18
N GLU A 291 -9.49 -7.79 24.15
CA GLU A 291 -8.23 -8.45 23.77
C GLU A 291 -7.22 -7.44 23.20
N ARG A 292 -7.71 -6.37 22.60
CA ARG A 292 -6.86 -5.32 22.00
C ARG A 292 -6.29 -4.38 23.04
N LEU A 293 -6.91 -4.27 24.20
CA LEU A 293 -6.40 -3.46 25.32
C LEU A 293 -5.07 -4.00 25.85
N ALA A 294 -4.80 -5.31 25.70
CA ALA A 294 -3.51 -5.92 26.06
C ALA A 294 -2.32 -5.43 25.20
N GLU A 295 -2.59 -4.67 24.12
CA GLU A 295 -1.51 -4.01 23.36
C GLU A 295 -0.96 -2.77 24.06
N PHE A 296 -1.70 -2.23 25.02
CA PHE A 296 -1.41 -0.98 25.73
C PHE A 296 -1.18 -1.17 27.22
N PHE A 297 -1.78 -2.17 27.81
CA PHE A 297 -1.79 -2.38 29.25
C PHE A 297 -1.40 -3.80 29.62
N ASP A 298 -0.73 -3.93 30.77
CA ASP A 298 -0.35 -5.20 31.38
C ASP A 298 -0.92 -5.29 32.83
N GLY A 299 -1.09 -6.50 33.33
CA GLY A 299 -1.44 -6.78 34.72
C GLY A 299 -2.70 -6.06 35.23
N ASP A 300 -2.61 -5.36 36.35
CA ASP A 300 -3.74 -4.67 36.98
C ASP A 300 -4.31 -3.54 36.12
N LYS A 301 -3.46 -2.85 35.34
CA LYS A 301 -3.91 -1.79 34.42
C LYS A 301 -4.79 -2.36 33.30
N LEU A 302 -4.44 -3.53 32.77
CA LEU A 302 -5.26 -4.22 31.75
C LEU A 302 -6.64 -4.57 32.31
N ARG A 303 -6.71 -5.13 33.53
CA ARG A 303 -7.98 -5.44 34.19
C ARG A 303 -8.84 -4.19 34.36
N GLN A 304 -8.26 -3.09 34.85
CA GLN A 304 -8.95 -1.81 35.03
C GLN A 304 -9.45 -1.21 33.70
N ALA A 305 -8.68 -1.34 32.63
CA ALA A 305 -9.08 -0.90 31.30
C ALA A 305 -10.25 -1.74 30.76
N GLN A 306 -10.23 -3.05 30.95
CA GLN A 306 -11.32 -3.97 30.57
C GLN A 306 -12.60 -3.71 31.38
N GLU A 307 -12.49 -3.40 32.67
CA GLU A 307 -13.63 -2.99 33.52
C GLU A 307 -14.22 -1.65 33.05
N ALA A 308 -13.37 -0.69 32.65
CA ALA A 308 -13.81 0.58 32.09
C ALA A 308 -14.54 0.38 30.75
N LEU A 309 -14.02 -0.47 29.87
CA LEU A 309 -14.68 -0.86 28.64
C LEU A 309 -16.06 -1.50 28.91
N SER A 310 -16.13 -2.46 29.84
CA SER A 310 -17.39 -3.14 30.19
C SER A 310 -18.44 -2.16 30.72
N ARG A 311 -18.04 -1.14 31.48
CA ARG A 311 -18.95 -0.06 31.95
C ARG A 311 -19.41 0.79 30.77
N PHE A 312 -18.52 1.17 29.88
CA PHE A 312 -18.85 1.94 28.69
C PHE A 312 -19.83 1.20 27.80
N LEU A 313 -19.56 -0.08 27.48
CA LEU A 313 -20.44 -0.89 26.63
C LEU A 313 -21.85 -1.05 27.25
N ARG A 314 -21.94 -1.27 28.56
CA ARG A 314 -23.26 -1.30 29.22
C ARG A 314 -24.02 0.02 29.13
N LYS A 315 -23.31 1.15 29.29
CA LYS A 315 -23.91 2.48 29.29
C LYS A 315 -24.34 2.94 27.89
N ALA A 316 -23.53 2.64 26.87
CA ALA A 316 -23.76 3.10 25.51
C ALA A 316 -24.54 2.10 24.65
N PHE A 317 -24.42 0.81 24.91
CA PHE A 317 -24.92 -0.25 24.03
C PHE A 317 -25.68 -1.36 24.76
N GLY A 318 -26.08 -1.13 26.03
CA GLY A 318 -26.78 -2.14 26.82
C GLY A 318 -25.97 -3.39 27.15
N GLY A 319 -24.65 -3.36 26.90
CA GLY A 319 -23.73 -4.49 27.10
C GLY A 319 -23.35 -5.23 25.81
N ASP A 320 -23.89 -4.84 24.66
CA ASP A 320 -23.46 -5.38 23.37
C ASP A 320 -21.98 -5.10 23.15
N SER A 321 -21.30 -6.02 22.46
CA SER A 321 -19.90 -5.88 22.01
C SER A 321 -19.84 -5.78 20.48
N PRO A 322 -18.83 -5.09 19.91
CA PRO A 322 -18.69 -5.05 18.46
C PRO A 322 -18.40 -6.44 17.89
N GLY A 323 -18.98 -6.73 16.73
CA GLY A 323 -18.65 -7.94 15.98
C GLY A 323 -17.20 -7.90 15.49
N PRO A 324 -16.51 -9.04 15.39
CA PRO A 324 -15.10 -9.08 14.92
C PRO A 324 -14.96 -9.11 13.38
N TYR A 325 -16.06 -8.93 12.64
CA TYR A 325 -16.10 -9.14 11.20
C TYR A 325 -16.01 -7.84 10.41
N TYR A 326 -15.23 -7.86 9.35
CA TYR A 326 -15.14 -6.84 8.30
C TYR A 326 -15.05 -7.54 6.94
N ALA A 327 -15.27 -6.81 5.87
CA ALA A 327 -15.07 -7.31 4.51
C ALA A 327 -13.69 -6.91 3.99
N LEU A 328 -12.99 -7.85 3.36
CA LEU A 328 -11.85 -7.58 2.50
C LEU A 328 -12.37 -7.57 1.06
N LEU A 329 -12.43 -6.39 0.46
CA LEU A 329 -12.84 -6.23 -0.92
C LEU A 329 -11.61 -6.30 -1.81
N GLN A 330 -11.63 -7.22 -2.77
CA GLN A 330 -10.65 -7.30 -3.84
C GLN A 330 -11.38 -7.15 -5.18
N ALA A 331 -10.85 -6.29 -6.05
CA ALA A 331 -11.39 -6.14 -7.39
C ALA A 331 -10.28 -6.16 -8.43
N ASP A 332 -10.60 -6.69 -9.61
CA ASP A 332 -9.69 -6.83 -10.75
C ASP A 332 -10.46 -6.58 -12.06
N GLY A 333 -9.81 -5.89 -13.00
CA GLY A 333 -10.39 -5.57 -14.30
C GLY A 333 -10.40 -6.78 -15.23
N ASP A 334 -11.59 -7.22 -15.61
CA ASP A 334 -11.77 -8.34 -16.54
C ASP A 334 -11.28 -7.97 -17.94
N HIS A 335 -10.65 -8.92 -18.61
CA HIS A 335 -10.19 -8.82 -20.00
C HIS A 335 -9.14 -7.73 -20.27
N MET A 336 -8.56 -7.10 -19.25
CA MET A 336 -7.61 -5.99 -19.43
C MET A 336 -6.42 -6.36 -20.32
N GLY A 337 -5.94 -7.61 -20.25
CA GLY A 337 -4.89 -8.09 -21.17
C GLY A 337 -5.29 -8.03 -22.65
N GLN A 338 -6.54 -8.38 -22.97
CA GLN A 338 -7.08 -8.30 -24.34
C GLN A 338 -7.31 -6.85 -24.75
N ILE A 339 -7.86 -6.04 -23.87
CA ILE A 339 -8.07 -4.60 -24.09
C ILE A 339 -6.75 -3.89 -24.38
N ILE A 340 -5.69 -4.18 -23.60
CA ILE A 340 -4.33 -3.66 -23.84
C ILE A 340 -3.82 -4.15 -25.20
N ALA A 341 -4.05 -5.41 -25.57
CA ALA A 341 -3.60 -5.97 -26.84
C ALA A 341 -4.21 -5.27 -28.06
N GLU A 342 -5.44 -4.80 -27.97
CA GLU A 342 -6.10 -4.04 -29.04
C GLU A 342 -5.57 -2.59 -29.21
N GLN A 343 -4.81 -2.08 -28.24
CA GLN A 343 -4.22 -0.75 -28.38
C GLN A 343 -3.00 -0.82 -29.33
N ARG A 344 -3.24 -0.60 -30.62
CA ARG A 344 -2.25 -0.80 -31.69
C ARG A 344 -1.29 0.38 -31.85
N THR A 345 -1.65 1.54 -31.31
CA THR A 345 -0.80 2.74 -31.35
C THR A 345 -0.42 3.19 -29.94
N ILE A 346 0.63 4.01 -29.86
CA ILE A 346 1.09 4.60 -28.60
C ILE A 346 -0.01 5.48 -27.99
N GLU A 347 -0.69 6.26 -28.82
CA GLU A 347 -1.75 7.18 -28.41
C GLU A 347 -2.94 6.44 -27.80
N GLN A 348 -3.34 5.32 -28.41
CA GLN A 348 -4.40 4.45 -27.89
C GLN A 348 -3.99 3.87 -26.53
N HIS A 349 -2.76 3.34 -26.41
CA HIS A 349 -2.27 2.77 -25.15
C HIS A 349 -2.16 3.83 -24.06
N ARG A 350 -1.72 5.05 -24.39
CA ARG A 350 -1.71 6.19 -23.46
C ARG A 350 -3.12 6.58 -23.02
N ALA A 351 -4.09 6.57 -23.93
CA ALA A 351 -5.50 6.86 -23.61
C ALA A 351 -6.05 5.85 -22.59
N LEU A 352 -5.84 4.55 -22.82
CA LEU A 352 -6.21 3.49 -21.86
C LEU A 352 -5.52 3.68 -20.51
N SER A 353 -4.21 3.96 -20.51
CA SER A 353 -3.44 4.23 -19.29
C SER A 353 -4.00 5.41 -18.49
N ARG A 354 -4.40 6.49 -19.16
CA ARG A 354 -5.05 7.64 -18.51
C ARG A 354 -6.39 7.26 -17.89
N SER A 355 -7.22 6.51 -18.60
CA SER A 355 -8.50 6.04 -18.07
C SER A 355 -8.33 5.16 -16.83
N ALA A 356 -7.39 4.22 -16.86
CA ALA A 356 -7.06 3.41 -15.69
C ALA A 356 -6.59 4.27 -14.49
N SER A 357 -5.73 5.26 -14.73
CA SER A 357 -5.27 6.18 -13.68
C SER A 357 -6.39 7.06 -13.12
N LEU A 358 -7.33 7.48 -13.96
CA LEU A 358 -8.51 8.27 -13.53
C LEU A 358 -9.45 7.41 -12.69
N PHE A 359 -9.68 6.15 -13.06
CA PHE A 359 -10.43 5.23 -12.20
C PHE A 359 -9.75 5.04 -10.84
N ALA A 360 -8.45 4.75 -10.82
CA ALA A 360 -7.70 4.56 -9.57
C ALA A 360 -7.84 5.75 -8.61
N ARG A 361 -7.91 6.99 -9.12
CA ARG A 361 -8.16 8.19 -8.32
C ARG A 361 -9.59 8.30 -7.77
N ARG A 362 -10.56 7.68 -8.43
CA ARG A 362 -11.95 7.65 -7.96
C ARG A 362 -12.18 6.64 -6.84
N VAL A 363 -11.30 5.64 -6.72
CA VAL A 363 -11.45 4.53 -5.77
C VAL A 363 -11.42 5.02 -4.32
N GLU A 364 -10.43 5.84 -3.94
CA GLU A 364 -10.31 6.30 -2.55
C GLU A 364 -11.53 7.11 -2.06
N PRO A 365 -12.03 8.11 -2.80
CA PRO A 365 -13.28 8.80 -2.44
C PRO A 365 -14.49 7.87 -2.31
N ILE A 366 -14.60 6.87 -3.20
CA ILE A 366 -15.69 5.89 -3.13
C ILE A 366 -15.57 5.07 -1.85
N VAL A 367 -14.42 4.42 -1.61
CA VAL A 367 -14.17 3.59 -0.43
C VAL A 367 -14.38 4.38 0.87
N SER A 368 -13.89 5.63 0.92
CA SER A 368 -14.02 6.52 2.08
C SER A 368 -15.49 6.90 2.35
N ARG A 369 -16.32 7.09 1.32
CA ARG A 369 -17.76 7.33 1.46
C ARG A 369 -18.46 6.18 2.18
N PHE A 370 -18.01 4.95 1.95
CA PHE A 370 -18.50 3.74 2.62
C PHE A 370 -17.74 3.41 3.91
N ARG A 371 -17.00 4.39 4.46
CA ARG A 371 -16.20 4.27 5.69
C ARG A 371 -15.19 3.12 5.67
N GLY A 372 -14.73 2.75 4.47
CA GLY A 372 -13.67 1.79 4.25
C GLY A 372 -12.28 2.39 4.36
N SER A 373 -11.29 1.54 4.29
CA SER A 373 -9.88 1.89 4.23
C SER A 373 -9.27 1.31 2.95
N LEU A 374 -8.86 2.19 2.04
CA LEU A 374 -8.17 1.78 0.83
C LEU A 374 -6.76 1.30 1.18
N ILE A 375 -6.41 0.10 0.72
CA ILE A 375 -5.06 -0.45 0.83
C ILE A 375 -4.28 -0.21 -0.45
N TYR A 376 -4.95 -0.45 -1.60
CA TYR A 376 -4.32 -0.36 -2.91
C TYR A 376 -5.35 0.00 -3.98
N ALA A 377 -4.96 0.86 -4.93
CA ALA A 377 -5.67 1.09 -6.17
C ALA A 377 -4.62 1.32 -7.27
N GLY A 378 -4.48 0.39 -8.20
CA GLY A 378 -3.45 0.40 -9.23
C GLY A 378 -3.99 0.15 -10.62
N GLY A 379 -4.65 1.15 -11.19
CA GLY A 379 -5.27 1.00 -12.51
C GLY A 379 -6.60 0.26 -12.42
N ASP A 380 -6.61 -1.04 -12.64
CA ASP A 380 -7.76 -1.94 -12.61
C ASP A 380 -7.86 -2.77 -11.32
N ASP A 381 -6.79 -2.82 -10.55
CA ASP A 381 -6.73 -3.56 -9.27
C ASP A 381 -7.14 -2.69 -8.10
N VAL A 382 -8.00 -3.20 -7.21
CA VAL A 382 -8.38 -2.55 -5.95
C VAL A 382 -8.34 -3.54 -4.79
N LEU A 383 -7.79 -3.09 -3.65
CA LEU A 383 -7.85 -3.80 -2.39
C LEU A 383 -8.27 -2.83 -1.28
N ALA A 384 -9.35 -3.12 -0.58
CA ALA A 384 -9.89 -2.28 0.47
C ALA A 384 -10.46 -3.09 1.64
N LEU A 385 -10.46 -2.48 2.82
CA LEU A 385 -11.17 -2.98 4.01
C LEU A 385 -12.47 -2.20 4.16
N LEU A 386 -13.59 -2.87 4.38
CA LEU A 386 -14.91 -2.26 4.47
C LEU A 386 -15.69 -2.79 5.67
N PRO A 387 -16.53 -1.95 6.29
CA PRO A 387 -17.56 -2.43 7.20
C PRO A 387 -18.46 -3.42 6.45
N LEU A 388 -18.79 -4.53 7.11
CA LEU A 388 -19.52 -5.64 6.47
C LEU A 388 -20.83 -5.20 5.80
N HIS A 389 -21.58 -4.29 6.45
CA HIS A 389 -22.88 -3.83 5.97
C HIS A 389 -22.83 -2.93 4.74
N SER A 390 -21.69 -2.30 4.45
CA SER A 390 -21.52 -1.38 3.31
C SER A 390 -20.73 -1.98 2.13
N ALA A 391 -20.18 -3.19 2.29
CA ALA A 391 -19.27 -3.79 1.34
C ALA A 391 -19.89 -4.02 -0.05
N ILE A 392 -21.12 -4.55 -0.11
CA ILE A 392 -21.80 -4.86 -1.38
C ILE A 392 -22.13 -3.58 -2.16
N GLU A 393 -22.61 -2.54 -1.48
CA GLU A 393 -22.93 -1.29 -2.14
C GLU A 393 -21.68 -0.55 -2.63
N CYS A 394 -20.57 -0.61 -1.87
CA CYS A 394 -19.27 -0.12 -2.29
C CYS A 394 -18.78 -0.86 -3.55
N ALA A 395 -18.85 -2.20 -3.53
CA ALA A 395 -18.46 -3.03 -4.67
C ALA A 395 -19.20 -2.64 -5.96
N ARG A 396 -20.53 -2.47 -5.86
CA ARG A 396 -21.36 -2.03 -6.99
C ARG A 396 -20.94 -0.64 -7.48
N THR A 397 -20.76 0.31 -6.56
CA THR A 397 -20.34 1.68 -6.93
C THR A 397 -18.97 1.69 -7.63
N LEU A 398 -18.04 0.84 -7.21
CA LEU A 398 -16.73 0.69 -7.87
C LEU A 398 -16.88 0.09 -9.27
N ALA A 399 -17.69 -0.96 -9.44
CA ALA A 399 -17.95 -1.58 -10.73
C ALA A 399 -18.60 -0.61 -11.72
N ASP A 400 -19.59 0.17 -11.28
CA ASP A 400 -20.24 1.21 -12.09
C ASP A 400 -19.23 2.30 -12.51
N ALA A 401 -18.39 2.77 -11.57
CA ALA A 401 -17.35 3.77 -11.82
C ALA A 401 -16.28 3.28 -12.81
N PHE A 402 -15.91 1.99 -12.72
CA PHE A 402 -14.97 1.37 -13.66
C PHE A 402 -15.58 1.28 -15.06
N SER A 403 -16.80 0.76 -15.18
CA SER A 403 -17.51 0.63 -16.45
C SER A 403 -17.70 1.98 -17.15
N GLU A 404 -18.05 3.03 -16.40
CA GLU A 404 -18.14 4.40 -16.92
C GLU A 404 -16.79 4.89 -17.46
N GLN A 405 -15.71 4.69 -16.69
CA GLN A 405 -14.38 5.16 -17.04
C GLN A 405 -13.79 4.41 -18.25
N MET A 406 -14.15 3.13 -18.40
CA MET A 406 -13.65 2.24 -19.45
C MET A 406 -14.58 2.09 -20.66
N ALA A 407 -15.70 2.81 -20.71
CA ALA A 407 -16.73 2.68 -21.76
C ALA A 407 -16.21 2.87 -23.20
N GLY A 408 -15.10 3.62 -23.37
CA GLY A 408 -14.48 3.87 -24.68
C GLY A 408 -13.58 2.73 -25.18
N PHE A 409 -13.39 1.65 -24.41
CA PHE A 409 -12.47 0.57 -24.75
C PHE A 409 -13.21 -0.74 -24.95
N ALA A 410 -12.75 -1.51 -25.93
CA ALA A 410 -13.30 -2.83 -26.26
C ALA A 410 -12.21 -3.71 -26.89
N ALA A 411 -12.42 -5.01 -26.85
CA ALA A 411 -11.63 -6.00 -27.56
C ALA A 411 -12.56 -6.98 -28.29
N SER A 412 -12.02 -7.77 -29.22
CA SER A 412 -12.75 -8.89 -29.81
C SER A 412 -12.40 -10.18 -29.09
N ASP A 413 -13.40 -10.98 -28.71
CA ASP A 413 -13.17 -12.32 -28.20
C ASP A 413 -12.54 -13.18 -29.31
N PRO A 414 -11.34 -13.72 -29.09
CA PRO A 414 -10.66 -14.51 -30.12
C PRO A 414 -11.39 -15.83 -30.45
N LYS A 415 -12.36 -16.28 -29.64
CA LYS A 415 -13.11 -17.52 -29.86
C LYS A 415 -14.47 -17.29 -30.51
N SER A 416 -15.22 -16.30 -30.03
CA SER A 416 -16.59 -16.01 -30.51
C SER A 416 -16.64 -14.90 -31.56
N GLY A 417 -15.63 -14.02 -31.59
CA GLY A 417 -15.64 -12.78 -32.40
C GLY A 417 -16.54 -11.68 -31.84
N GLU A 418 -17.16 -11.90 -30.68
CA GLU A 418 -18.01 -10.90 -30.03
C GLU A 418 -17.19 -9.75 -29.44
N THR A 419 -17.81 -8.60 -29.34
CA THR A 419 -17.19 -7.44 -28.69
C THR A 419 -17.24 -7.60 -27.18
N ILE A 420 -16.06 -7.53 -26.54
CA ILE A 420 -15.88 -7.58 -25.08
C ILE A 420 -15.58 -6.17 -24.58
N HIS A 421 -16.30 -5.74 -23.57
CA HIS A 421 -16.01 -4.53 -22.81
C HIS A 421 -15.36 -4.88 -21.47
N PRO A 422 -14.43 -4.07 -20.97
CA PRO A 422 -13.83 -4.31 -19.67
C PRO A 422 -14.88 -4.12 -18.57
N THR A 423 -14.95 -5.08 -17.65
CA THR A 423 -15.76 -5.05 -16.44
C THR A 423 -14.86 -5.16 -15.19
N LEU A 424 -15.39 -4.87 -14.03
CA LEU A 424 -14.68 -5.04 -12.77
C LEU A 424 -15.29 -6.19 -12.00
N SER A 425 -14.55 -7.29 -11.86
CA SER A 425 -14.91 -8.37 -10.96
C SER A 425 -14.56 -8.00 -9.53
N VAL A 426 -15.51 -8.17 -8.60
CA VAL A 426 -15.33 -7.82 -7.19
C VAL A 426 -15.66 -9.02 -6.32
N GLY A 427 -14.72 -9.41 -5.46
CA GLY A 427 -14.84 -10.51 -4.51
C GLY A 427 -14.53 -10.11 -3.06
#